data_f5ce90ee11edd0a072e0bf444d6e5bb8
#
_entry.id   f5ce90ee11edd0a072e0bf444d6e5bb8
#
_cell.length_a   1.000
_cell.length_b   1.000
_cell.length_c   1.000
_cell.angle_alpha   90.00
_cell.angle_beta   90.00
_cell.angle_gamma   90.00
#
_symmetry.space_group_name_H-M   'P 1'
#
loop_
_entity.id
_entity.type
_entity.pdbx_description
1 polymer ?
#
loop_
_entity_poly.entity_id
_entity_poly.type
_entity_poly.pdbx_seq_one_letter_code
_entity_poly.pdbx_strand_id
1 'polypeptide(L)'
;LHVGAGTFQPVRVENIEDHIMHAEYVELSQEVCNAIIETKKAGKRVIAVGTTSVRSVETAALSAEENGNPDLIEPYFSDTSIFIYPGKSFRVVDALITNFHLPESTLIMLVSAFAGFSHTMNAYKSAVENRYRFFSYGDAMFITKNPNVKGLE
;
A
#
# COMPACT_ATOMS: atom_id res chain seq x y z
N LEU A 1 3.57 1.06 -15.00
CA LEU A 1 2.51 1.52 -14.12
C LEU A 1 2.26 3.00 -14.35
N HIS A 2 1.04 3.38 -14.72
CA HIS A 2 0.66 4.77 -14.94
C HIS A 2 -0.34 5.18 -13.86
N VAL A 3 -0.14 6.33 -13.21
CA VAL A 3 -0.94 6.80 -12.07
C VAL A 3 -1.24 8.28 -12.16
N GLY A 4 -2.47 8.66 -11.81
CA GLY A 4 -2.90 10.05 -11.73
C GLY A 4 -2.35 10.80 -10.50
N ALA A 5 -2.56 12.11 -10.44
CA ALA A 5 -1.98 13.02 -9.42
C ALA A 5 -2.78 13.10 -8.10
N GLY A 6 -3.80 12.27 -7.89
CA GLY A 6 -4.72 12.38 -6.75
C GLY A 6 -4.21 11.92 -5.38
N THR A 7 -3.07 11.23 -5.33
CA THR A 7 -2.57 10.48 -4.16
C THR A 7 -2.17 11.34 -2.95
N PHE A 8 -1.94 12.62 -3.12
CA PHE A 8 -1.36 13.49 -2.08
C PHE A 8 -2.37 14.40 -1.37
N GLN A 9 -3.66 14.15 -1.51
CA GLN A 9 -4.67 14.95 -0.82
C GLN A 9 -4.79 14.58 0.65
N PRO A 10 -4.85 15.55 1.58
CA PRO A 10 -5.00 15.28 3.00
C PRO A 10 -6.39 14.74 3.33
N VAL A 11 -6.46 13.90 4.36
CA VAL A 11 -7.72 13.43 4.94
C VAL A 11 -8.39 14.58 5.70
N ARG A 12 -9.66 14.88 5.39
CA ARG A 12 -10.42 16.01 5.97
C ARG A 12 -11.70 15.59 6.67
N VAL A 13 -11.81 14.31 7.03
CA VAL A 13 -13.01 13.74 7.66
C VAL A 13 -12.70 13.27 9.07
N GLU A 14 -13.69 13.30 9.96
CA GLU A 14 -13.53 12.81 11.33
C GLU A 14 -13.49 11.28 11.42
N ASN A 15 -14.28 10.61 10.56
CA ASN A 15 -14.28 9.15 10.46
C ASN A 15 -13.53 8.72 9.20
N ILE A 16 -12.60 7.80 9.33
CA ILE A 16 -11.81 7.25 8.21
C ILE A 16 -12.71 6.65 7.12
N GLU A 17 -13.81 6.01 7.51
CA GLU A 17 -14.76 5.35 6.60
C GLU A 17 -15.51 6.33 5.69
N ASP A 18 -15.62 7.60 6.10
CA ASP A 18 -16.26 8.66 5.33
C ASP A 18 -15.30 9.30 4.29
N HIS A 19 -14.02 8.90 4.30
CA HIS A 19 -13.04 9.44 3.36
C HIS A 19 -13.25 8.86 1.95
N ILE A 20 -13.51 9.76 1.00
CA ILE A 20 -13.62 9.39 -0.42
C ILE A 20 -12.25 9.48 -1.06
N MET A 21 -11.68 8.32 -1.44
CA MET A 21 -10.46 8.26 -2.22
C MET A 21 -10.69 8.72 -3.65
N HIS A 22 -9.80 9.55 -4.17
CA HIS A 22 -9.79 9.86 -5.59
C HIS A 22 -9.48 8.61 -6.41
N ALA A 23 -10.24 8.43 -7.48
CA ALA A 23 -10.00 7.37 -8.44
C ALA A 23 -8.70 7.65 -9.20
N GLU A 24 -7.87 6.63 -9.35
CA GLU A 24 -6.63 6.66 -10.11
C GLU A 24 -6.62 5.50 -11.09
N TYR A 25 -6.33 5.80 -12.36
CA TYR A 25 -6.23 4.75 -13.38
C TYR A 25 -4.99 3.90 -13.16
N VAL A 26 -5.16 2.59 -13.22
CA VAL A 26 -4.10 1.59 -13.01
C VAL A 26 -4.05 0.64 -14.19
N GLU A 27 -2.84 0.39 -14.67
CA GLU A 27 -2.56 -0.67 -15.64
C GLU A 27 -1.62 -1.70 -15.02
N LEU A 28 -2.10 -2.95 -14.91
CA LEU A 28 -1.33 -4.10 -14.47
C LEU A 28 -1.44 -5.20 -15.52
N SER A 29 -0.33 -5.50 -16.19
CA SER A 29 -0.30 -6.47 -17.29
C SER A 29 -0.29 -7.91 -16.80
N GLN A 30 -0.66 -8.85 -17.69
CA GLN A 30 -0.56 -10.29 -17.44
C GLN A 30 0.87 -10.74 -17.10
N GLU A 31 1.88 -10.11 -17.71
CA GLU A 31 3.29 -10.40 -17.42
C GLU A 31 3.64 -10.16 -15.95
N VAL A 32 3.19 -9.02 -15.40
CA VAL A 32 3.39 -8.68 -13.99
C VAL A 32 2.63 -9.66 -13.08
N CYS A 33 1.41 -10.02 -13.43
CA CYS A 33 0.62 -11.02 -12.68
C CYS A 33 1.35 -12.36 -12.64
N ASN A 34 1.84 -12.84 -13.78
CA ASN A 34 2.59 -14.09 -13.86
C ASN A 34 3.85 -14.07 -12.99
N ALA A 35 4.62 -12.97 -13.05
CA ALA A 35 5.83 -12.82 -12.24
C ALA A 35 5.52 -12.84 -10.72
N ILE A 36 4.42 -12.22 -10.30
CA ILE A 36 3.94 -12.25 -8.91
C ILE A 36 3.55 -13.67 -8.50
N ILE A 37 2.74 -14.35 -9.32
CA ILE A 37 2.26 -15.71 -9.05
C ILE A 37 3.46 -16.68 -8.93
N GLU A 38 4.41 -16.62 -9.87
CA GLU A 38 5.62 -17.45 -9.83
C GLU A 38 6.48 -17.16 -8.60
N THR A 39 6.64 -15.89 -8.23
CA THR A 39 7.37 -15.48 -7.04
C THR A 39 6.75 -16.08 -5.77
N LYS A 40 5.43 -16.02 -5.66
CA LYS A 40 4.70 -16.60 -4.51
C LYS A 40 4.76 -18.13 -4.51
N LYS A 41 4.58 -18.79 -5.64
CA LYS A 41 4.74 -20.26 -5.77
C LYS A 41 6.14 -20.73 -5.38
N ALA A 42 7.17 -19.93 -5.64
CA ALA A 42 8.53 -20.20 -5.23
C ALA A 42 8.83 -19.89 -3.75
N GLY A 43 7.85 -19.50 -2.95
CA GLY A 43 8.01 -19.12 -1.54
C GLY A 43 8.83 -17.85 -1.32
N LYS A 44 8.95 -17.01 -2.36
CA LYS A 44 9.69 -15.74 -2.31
C LYS A 44 8.77 -14.55 -2.04
N ARG A 45 9.38 -13.40 -1.75
CA ARG A 45 8.66 -12.17 -1.39
C ARG A 45 8.42 -11.27 -2.57
N VAL A 46 7.23 -10.67 -2.61
CA VAL A 46 6.89 -9.55 -3.49
C VAL A 46 7.18 -8.26 -2.72
N ILE A 47 8.10 -7.46 -3.26
CA ILE A 47 8.52 -6.19 -2.67
C ILE A 47 7.98 -5.06 -3.53
N ALA A 48 7.06 -4.28 -2.98
CA ALA A 48 6.54 -3.10 -3.66
C ALA A 48 7.46 -1.88 -3.42
N VAL A 49 7.71 -1.12 -4.47
CA VAL A 49 8.42 0.16 -4.38
C VAL A 49 7.43 1.29 -4.64
N GLY A 50 7.14 2.05 -3.60
CA GLY A 50 6.13 3.10 -3.59
C GLY A 50 4.72 2.62 -3.22
N THR A 51 3.97 3.48 -2.55
CA THR A 51 2.58 3.22 -2.12
C THR A 51 1.63 3.03 -3.30
N THR A 52 1.90 3.66 -4.43
CA THR A 52 1.19 3.46 -5.69
C THR A 52 1.28 2.02 -6.18
N SER A 53 2.48 1.41 -6.15
CA SER A 53 2.65 0.01 -6.53
C SER A 53 1.86 -0.92 -5.61
N VAL A 54 1.84 -0.63 -4.29
CA VAL A 54 1.02 -1.36 -3.32
C VAL A 54 -0.46 -1.30 -3.72
N ARG A 55 -0.99 -0.09 -3.90
CA ARG A 55 -2.41 0.10 -4.23
C ARG A 55 -2.79 -0.61 -5.52
N SER A 56 -1.96 -0.53 -6.54
CA SER A 56 -2.21 -1.17 -7.84
C SER A 56 -2.26 -2.69 -7.75
N VAL A 57 -1.26 -3.29 -7.10
CA VAL A 57 -1.16 -4.75 -6.96
C VAL A 57 -2.26 -5.29 -6.05
N GLU A 58 -2.55 -4.63 -4.93
CA GLU A 58 -3.62 -5.06 -4.02
C GLU A 58 -5.02 -4.86 -4.63
N THR A 59 -5.23 -3.85 -5.49
CA THR A 59 -6.47 -3.69 -6.26
C THR A 59 -6.67 -4.86 -7.21
N ALA A 60 -5.65 -5.23 -7.97
CA ALA A 60 -5.72 -6.34 -8.92
C ALA A 60 -5.95 -7.70 -8.21
N ALA A 61 -5.37 -7.87 -7.02
CA ALA A 61 -5.59 -9.06 -6.21
C ALA A 61 -7.02 -9.09 -5.60
N LEU A 62 -7.54 -7.93 -5.18
CA LEU A 62 -8.92 -7.80 -4.70
C LEU A 62 -9.92 -8.11 -5.83
N SER A 63 -9.67 -7.59 -7.03
CA SER A 63 -10.49 -7.88 -8.22
C SER A 63 -10.54 -9.38 -8.52
N ALA A 64 -9.38 -10.05 -8.49
CA ALA A 64 -9.31 -11.50 -8.69
C ALA A 64 -10.14 -12.28 -7.65
N GLU A 65 -10.07 -11.87 -6.39
CA GLU A 65 -10.86 -12.47 -5.30
C GLU A 65 -12.37 -12.25 -5.51
N GLU A 66 -12.78 -11.03 -5.84
CA GLU A 66 -14.20 -10.67 -6.09
C GLU A 66 -14.77 -11.37 -7.32
N ASN A 67 -13.96 -11.61 -8.34
CA ASN A 67 -14.33 -12.34 -9.54
C ASN A 67 -14.30 -13.87 -9.36
N GLY A 68 -13.89 -14.36 -8.18
CA GLY A 68 -13.75 -15.79 -7.92
C GLY A 68 -12.64 -16.45 -8.74
N ASN A 69 -11.65 -15.67 -9.17
CA ASN A 69 -10.49 -16.16 -9.89
C ASN A 69 -9.62 -17.03 -8.95
N PRO A 70 -9.28 -18.28 -9.32
CA PRO A 70 -8.43 -19.12 -8.49
C PRO A 70 -6.97 -18.62 -8.37
N ASP A 71 -6.55 -17.75 -9.28
CA ASP A 71 -5.24 -17.11 -9.21
C ASP A 71 -5.23 -15.98 -8.17
N LEU A 72 -4.07 -15.75 -7.58
CA LEU A 72 -3.87 -14.73 -6.55
C LEU A 72 -4.14 -13.31 -7.05
N ILE A 73 -3.95 -13.07 -8.33
CA ILE A 73 -3.99 -11.76 -8.97
C ILE A 73 -4.36 -11.92 -10.46
N GLU A 74 -5.04 -10.95 -11.01
CA GLU A 74 -5.41 -10.90 -12.43
C GLU A 74 -4.98 -9.57 -13.08
N PRO A 75 -4.88 -9.48 -14.42
CA PRO A 75 -4.65 -8.21 -15.10
C PRO A 75 -5.74 -7.19 -14.77
N TYR A 76 -5.33 -5.95 -14.57
CA TYR A 76 -6.22 -4.88 -14.19
C TYR A 76 -5.96 -3.62 -15.02
N PHE A 77 -7.00 -3.10 -15.67
CA PHE A 77 -6.94 -1.92 -16.55
C PHE A 77 -8.16 -1.04 -16.29
N SER A 78 -8.20 -0.42 -15.12
CA SER A 78 -9.34 0.41 -14.72
C SER A 78 -8.94 1.38 -13.61
N ASP A 79 -9.88 2.22 -13.21
CA ASP A 79 -9.74 3.08 -12.05
C ASP A 79 -9.79 2.29 -10.75
N THR A 80 -9.00 2.71 -9.77
CA THR A 80 -9.07 2.23 -8.41
C THR A 80 -9.28 3.38 -7.44
N SER A 81 -10.18 3.18 -6.50
CA SER A 81 -10.37 4.03 -5.33
C SER A 81 -10.00 3.29 -4.03
N ILE A 82 -9.17 2.26 -4.13
CA ILE A 82 -8.80 1.45 -2.96
C ILE A 82 -8.23 2.33 -1.85
N PHE A 83 -8.83 2.23 -0.69
CA PHE A 83 -8.39 2.90 0.52
C PHE A 83 -7.86 1.87 1.53
N ILE A 84 -6.55 1.90 1.75
CA ILE A 84 -5.87 0.98 2.64
C ILE A 84 -5.55 1.72 3.95
N TYR A 85 -6.15 1.25 5.03
CA TYR A 85 -5.99 1.78 6.39
C TYR A 85 -5.90 0.63 7.40
N PRO A 86 -5.52 0.85 8.65
CA PRO A 86 -5.44 -0.19 9.66
C PRO A 86 -6.70 -1.06 9.73
N GLY A 87 -6.54 -2.38 9.75
CA GLY A 87 -7.62 -3.35 9.64
C GLY A 87 -7.82 -3.96 8.25
N LYS A 88 -7.21 -3.38 7.20
CA LYS A 88 -7.25 -3.95 5.85
C LYS A 88 -6.13 -4.99 5.66
N SER A 89 -6.47 -6.07 4.96
CA SER A 89 -5.53 -7.17 4.66
C SER A 89 -4.76 -6.89 3.37
N PHE A 90 -3.51 -7.31 3.36
CA PHE A 90 -2.67 -7.33 2.15
C PHE A 90 -2.60 -8.77 1.61
N ARG A 91 -2.87 -8.92 0.31
CA ARG A 91 -2.95 -10.21 -0.37
C ARG A 91 -1.62 -10.62 -0.99
N VAL A 92 -0.93 -9.67 -1.57
CA VAL A 92 0.23 -9.91 -2.43
C VAL A 92 1.52 -9.38 -1.84
N VAL A 93 1.53 -8.14 -1.35
CA VAL A 93 2.76 -7.44 -0.94
C VAL A 93 3.30 -8.00 0.39
N ASP A 94 4.59 -8.38 0.40
CA ASP A 94 5.29 -8.91 1.57
C ASP A 94 6.26 -7.91 2.21
N ALA A 95 6.76 -6.96 1.40
CA ALA A 95 7.60 -5.87 1.87
C ALA A 95 7.35 -4.60 1.04
N LEU A 96 7.61 -3.46 1.63
CA LEU A 96 7.39 -2.14 1.04
C LEU A 96 8.62 -1.27 1.20
N ILE A 97 9.05 -0.63 0.10
CA ILE A 97 10.00 0.46 0.12
C ILE A 97 9.22 1.74 -0.19
N THR A 98 9.25 2.72 0.71
CA THR A 98 8.55 3.99 0.53
C THR A 98 9.22 5.12 1.29
N ASN A 99 8.95 6.38 0.89
CA ASN A 99 9.42 7.55 1.64
C ASN A 99 8.67 7.72 2.97
N PHE A 100 9.19 8.60 3.82
CA PHE A 100 8.43 9.12 4.95
C PHE A 100 7.35 10.10 4.44
N HIS A 101 6.11 9.87 4.85
CA HIS A 101 4.96 10.64 4.40
C HIS A 101 4.61 11.76 5.39
N LEU A 102 3.89 12.77 4.90
CA LEU A 102 3.43 13.88 5.72
C LEU A 102 2.27 13.46 6.65
N PRO A 103 2.07 14.15 7.78
CA PRO A 103 0.92 13.97 8.64
C PRO A 103 -0.42 14.08 7.88
N GLU A 104 -1.47 13.45 8.43
CA GLU A 104 -2.85 13.49 7.89
C GLU A 104 -2.99 12.94 6.47
N SER A 105 -1.99 12.21 5.97
CA SER A 105 -2.05 11.60 4.64
C SER A 105 -2.60 10.17 4.69
N THR A 106 -3.34 9.79 3.65
CA THR A 106 -3.77 8.40 3.43
C THR A 106 -2.59 7.43 3.33
N LEU A 107 -1.41 7.94 2.98
CA LEU A 107 -0.18 7.16 2.84
C LEU A 107 0.38 6.69 4.19
N ILE A 108 0.30 7.50 5.25
CA ILE A 108 0.65 7.05 6.62
C ILE A 108 -0.33 5.96 7.08
N MET A 109 -1.60 6.05 6.70
CA MET A 109 -2.60 5.03 7.03
C MET A 109 -2.27 3.69 6.35
N LEU A 110 -1.86 3.71 5.08
CA LEU A 110 -1.40 2.52 4.36
C LEU A 110 -0.17 1.90 5.04
N VAL A 111 0.83 2.71 5.39
CA VAL A 111 2.03 2.23 6.10
C VAL A 111 1.64 1.65 7.46
N SER A 112 0.73 2.29 8.19
CA SER A 112 0.23 1.80 9.49
C SER A 112 -0.57 0.49 9.34
N ALA A 113 -1.32 0.33 8.26
CA ALA A 113 -1.99 -0.92 7.95
C ALA A 113 -1.00 -2.07 7.68
N PHE A 114 0.15 -1.74 7.10
CA PHE A 114 1.17 -2.73 6.72
C PHE A 114 2.08 -3.13 7.88
N ALA A 115 2.58 -2.14 8.63
CA ALA A 115 3.57 -2.33 9.70
C ALA A 115 2.97 -2.43 11.11
N GLY A 116 1.74 -1.95 11.29
CA GLY A 116 1.11 -1.69 12.58
C GLY A 116 1.27 -0.23 13.01
N PHE A 117 0.22 0.31 13.61
CA PHE A 117 0.17 1.72 13.98
C PHE A 117 1.30 2.12 14.94
N SER A 118 1.46 1.39 16.02
CA SER A 118 2.49 1.69 17.04
C SER A 118 3.90 1.62 16.47
N HIS A 119 4.21 0.62 15.63
CA HIS A 119 5.51 0.50 14.97
C HIS A 119 5.76 1.67 14.01
N THR A 120 4.75 2.05 13.23
CA THR A 120 4.83 3.19 12.31
C THR A 120 5.10 4.47 13.08
N MET A 121 4.33 4.77 14.12
CA MET A 121 4.51 6.00 14.91
C MET A 121 5.88 6.05 15.59
N ASN A 122 6.37 4.94 16.12
CA ASN A 122 7.71 4.88 16.71
C ASN A 122 8.82 5.11 15.67
N ALA A 123 8.69 4.53 14.47
CA ALA A 123 9.63 4.76 13.38
C ALA A 123 9.64 6.23 12.94
N TYR A 124 8.47 6.85 12.81
CA TYR A 124 8.35 8.27 12.47
C TYR A 124 8.94 9.18 13.54
N LYS A 125 8.68 8.89 14.83
CA LYS A 125 9.28 9.62 15.94
C LYS A 125 10.82 9.55 15.87
N SER A 126 11.36 8.34 15.72
CA SER A 126 12.80 8.14 15.57
C SER A 126 13.37 8.87 14.34
N ALA A 127 12.65 8.87 13.21
CA ALA A 127 13.07 9.60 12.02
C ALA A 127 13.15 11.10 12.24
N VAL A 128 12.18 11.70 12.95
CA VAL A 128 12.20 13.13 13.31
C VAL A 128 13.37 13.44 14.24
N GLU A 129 13.58 12.64 15.29
CA GLU A 129 14.68 12.81 16.25
C GLU A 129 16.06 12.72 15.57
N ASN A 130 16.21 11.85 14.57
CA ASN A 130 17.44 11.66 13.80
C ASN A 130 17.51 12.52 12.54
N ARG A 131 16.57 13.46 12.34
CA ARG A 131 16.58 14.43 11.24
C ARG A 131 16.53 13.78 9.85
N TYR A 132 15.81 12.68 9.69
CA TYR A 132 15.51 12.10 8.39
C TYR A 132 14.68 13.08 7.56
N ARG A 133 14.89 13.07 6.25
CA ARG A 133 14.17 13.90 5.31
C ARG A 133 12.86 13.21 4.92
N PHE A 134 11.81 14.00 4.80
CA PHE A 134 10.47 13.53 4.49
C PHE A 134 10.08 13.88 3.05
N PHE A 135 8.99 13.28 2.57
CA PHE A 135 8.38 13.52 1.29
C PHE A 135 9.20 12.99 0.10
N SER A 136 8.87 13.45 -1.15
CA SER A 136 9.31 12.81 -2.41
C SER A 136 10.83 12.78 -2.62
N TYR A 137 11.57 13.74 -2.06
CA TYR A 137 13.04 13.80 -2.13
C TYR A 137 13.71 13.45 -0.81
N GLY A 138 12.95 12.79 0.06
CA GLY A 138 13.40 12.42 1.38
C GLY A 138 14.09 11.05 1.43
N ASP A 139 14.32 10.64 2.67
CA ASP A 139 14.81 9.32 2.99
C ASP A 139 13.70 8.27 2.81
N ALA A 140 14.05 7.00 2.79
CA ALA A 140 13.11 5.90 2.56
C ALA A 140 13.15 4.89 3.71
N MET A 141 12.01 4.22 3.88
CA MET A 141 11.85 3.09 4.79
C MET A 141 11.81 1.79 3.99
N PHE A 142 12.44 0.73 4.52
CA PHE A 142 12.16 -0.65 4.13
C PHE A 142 11.31 -1.30 5.20
N ILE A 143 10.12 -1.73 4.85
CA ILE A 143 9.10 -2.20 5.79
C ILE A 143 8.72 -3.64 5.44
N THR A 144 8.80 -4.54 6.40
CA THR A 144 8.27 -5.91 6.26
C THR A 144 6.85 -5.96 6.80
N LYS A 145 6.00 -6.76 6.13
CA LYS A 145 4.61 -6.97 6.56
C LYS A 145 4.58 -7.52 7.98
N ASN A 146 3.82 -6.90 8.85
CA ASN A 146 3.59 -7.41 10.20
C ASN A 146 2.45 -8.42 10.17
N PRO A 147 2.71 -9.71 10.47
CA PRO A 147 1.68 -10.75 10.43
C PRO A 147 0.64 -10.63 11.54
N ASN A 148 0.91 -9.84 12.57
CA ASN A 148 0.07 -9.72 13.76
C ASN A 148 -0.80 -8.45 13.76
N VAL A 149 -0.80 -7.66 12.67
CA VAL A 149 -1.64 -6.46 12.60
C VAL A 149 -3.10 -6.86 12.52
N LYS A 150 -3.82 -6.66 13.60
CA LYS A 150 -5.28 -6.82 13.72
C LYS A 150 -5.87 -5.46 14.07
N GLY A 151 -6.29 -4.72 13.08
CA GLY A 151 -7.01 -3.46 13.30
C GLY A 151 -6.18 -2.28 13.83
N LEU A 152 -6.85 -1.32 14.44
CA LEU A 152 -6.26 -0.22 15.19
C LEU A 152 -5.87 -0.74 16.59
N GLU A 153 -4.65 -1.12 16.78
CA GLU A 153 -4.05 -1.28 18.11
C GLU A 153 -3.17 -0.08 18.43
#